data_17b7a985f1c5a7e9845f4bb1790976d9
#
_entry.id   17b7a985f1c5a7e9845f4bb1790976d9
#
_cell.length_a   1.000
_cell.length_b   1.000
_cell.length_c   1.000
_cell.angle_alpha   90.00
_cell.angle_beta   90.00
_cell.angle_gamma   90.00
#
_symmetry.space_group_name_H-M   'P 1'
#
loop_
_entity.id
_entity.type
_entity.pdbx_description
1 polymer ?
#
loop_
_entity_poly.entity_id
_entity_poly.type
_entity_poly.pdbx_seq_one_letter_code
_entity_poly.pdbx_strand_id
1 'polypeptide(L)'
;MLRLTLFGASLLACVCGFAAQPNAEYDAKFVKMEVPKTVVADQVFSVKITMKNTGTATWKEARDILPSSLRAVSPENNKTWGTDFIIQGQGTMVAPGKEFTYVANLRAPSEPGKHVFQWRLHATPGLFGETTPKTEVTVTKREGPAEPKVVIPAAKDGKRALTFDDFEYAGSFKIPETAGKGGAGFSEFGMTLRNTKDGKRLFLNYTHPEGTLCEVSIPELAKFEKGNVTGLKSAEVKKVWGTLINKDKKASANGGMVWDESKKLMYWSYYHGYWTGGDLPVLNATKLNDDGTMTATGSWTVPQQKWHWGGVMRLPKSFADKYTGGASLALGYGGYFSIVAPCSRGPALSAIADPDPTAGRVTKVVNLLGYPEGTAAPRPGDFFNANCTFWNDQPKSRTTGMWSYCDHCRAGVFIDLADAQGYIAFAKLGTGRLGYDYGTITNAGESQYWYFYDTRQLGEVAKNSRKSSSVLPYQVKQDTDMGGMVTAAVFDDEERKLYVLRMSAYAAGREFHPLVHVYNIKK
;
A
#
# COMPACT_ATOMS: atom_id res chain seq x y z
N MET A 1 -34.91 -75.76 25.08
CA MET A 1 -33.50 -75.92 24.67
C MET A 1 -33.43 -75.75 23.16
N LEU A 2 -33.08 -74.57 22.73
CA LEU A 2 -32.88 -74.33 21.29
C LEU A 2 -31.62 -73.48 21.14
N ARG A 3 -30.62 -74.06 20.51
CA ARG A 3 -29.35 -73.39 20.15
C ARG A 3 -29.58 -72.57 18.88
N LEU A 4 -29.34 -71.26 18.96
CA LEU A 4 -29.32 -70.39 17.82
C LEU A 4 -27.84 -70.13 17.42
N THR A 5 -27.46 -70.60 16.24
CA THR A 5 -26.18 -70.38 15.62
C THR A 5 -26.21 -69.07 14.84
N LEU A 6 -25.41 -68.06 15.22
CA LEU A 6 -25.22 -66.83 14.45
C LEU A 6 -24.19 -67.08 13.36
N PHE A 7 -24.60 -66.91 12.10
CA PHE A 7 -23.71 -66.77 10.96
C PHE A 7 -23.25 -65.31 10.85
N GLY A 8 -21.97 -65.05 11.03
CA GLY A 8 -21.38 -63.77 10.76
C GLY A 8 -21.10 -63.63 9.26
N ALA A 9 -21.81 -62.70 8.61
CA ALA A 9 -21.49 -62.27 7.24
C ALA A 9 -20.53 -61.08 7.30
N SER A 10 -19.25 -61.31 6.93
CA SER A 10 -18.28 -60.24 6.68
C SER A 10 -18.64 -59.53 5.39
N LEU A 11 -19.09 -58.31 5.51
CA LEU A 11 -19.27 -57.40 4.39
C LEU A 11 -17.90 -56.78 4.03
N LEU A 12 -17.28 -57.32 2.96
CA LEU A 12 -16.09 -56.73 2.35
C LEU A 12 -16.53 -55.51 1.55
N ALA A 13 -16.39 -54.33 2.14
CA ALA A 13 -16.62 -53.06 1.41
C ALA A 13 -15.49 -52.86 0.41
N CYS A 14 -15.75 -53.18 -0.85
CA CYS A 14 -14.89 -52.82 -1.96
C CYS A 14 -14.98 -51.30 -2.17
N VAL A 15 -14.00 -50.56 -1.66
CA VAL A 15 -13.83 -49.16 -1.98
C VAL A 15 -13.28 -49.08 -3.41
N CYS A 16 -14.20 -49.06 -4.38
CA CYS A 16 -13.84 -48.68 -5.73
C CYS A 16 -13.48 -47.21 -5.72
N GLY A 17 -12.19 -46.90 -5.64
CA GLY A 17 -11.68 -45.60 -5.97
C GLY A 17 -12.07 -45.27 -7.43
N PHE A 18 -12.99 -44.37 -7.62
CA PHE A 18 -13.24 -43.78 -8.92
C PHE A 18 -11.99 -43.00 -9.33
N ALA A 19 -11.03 -43.65 -9.97
CA ALA A 19 -10.06 -42.97 -10.81
C ALA A 19 -10.86 -42.31 -11.93
N ALA A 20 -10.90 -40.97 -11.96
CA ALA A 20 -11.50 -40.25 -13.07
C ALA A 20 -10.88 -40.75 -14.36
N GLN A 21 -11.67 -41.37 -15.25
CA GLN A 21 -11.22 -41.79 -16.57
C GLN A 21 -10.66 -40.55 -17.27
N PRO A 22 -9.44 -40.65 -17.83
CA PRO A 22 -8.89 -39.51 -18.56
C PRO A 22 -9.84 -39.18 -19.72
N ASN A 23 -10.29 -37.96 -19.77
CA ASN A 23 -11.06 -37.48 -20.91
C ASN A 23 -10.11 -37.51 -22.13
N ALA A 24 -10.32 -38.40 -23.08
CA ALA A 24 -9.46 -38.60 -24.25
C ALA A 24 -9.36 -37.31 -25.11
N GLU A 25 -10.28 -36.39 -24.94
CA GLU A 25 -10.26 -35.08 -25.58
C GLU A 25 -9.19 -34.16 -24.96
N TYR A 26 -9.10 -34.11 -23.63
CA TYR A 26 -8.10 -33.36 -22.89
C TYR A 26 -7.16 -34.35 -22.18
N ASP A 27 -5.92 -34.42 -22.64
CA ASP A 27 -4.87 -35.19 -22.00
C ASP A 27 -3.53 -34.48 -22.11
N ALA A 28 -2.62 -34.76 -21.18
CA ALA A 28 -1.32 -34.13 -21.11
C ALA A 28 -0.26 -35.01 -20.47
N LYS A 29 0.94 -34.99 -21.04
CA LYS A 29 2.12 -35.63 -20.49
C LYS A 29 3.09 -34.60 -19.94
N PHE A 30 3.62 -34.86 -18.76
CA PHE A 30 4.71 -34.05 -18.20
C PHE A 30 5.99 -34.27 -19.02
N VAL A 31 6.70 -33.17 -19.33
CA VAL A 31 7.96 -33.19 -20.07
C VAL A 31 9.12 -32.81 -19.18
N LYS A 32 9.11 -31.61 -18.63
CA LYS A 32 10.16 -31.12 -17.73
C LYS A 32 9.68 -30.00 -16.83
N MET A 33 10.41 -29.79 -15.76
CA MET A 33 10.17 -28.69 -14.82
C MET A 33 11.49 -28.10 -14.35
N GLU A 34 11.56 -26.78 -14.36
CA GLU A 34 12.65 -25.99 -13.80
C GLU A 34 12.08 -25.22 -12.59
N VAL A 35 12.43 -25.69 -11.40
CA VAL A 35 12.07 -25.07 -10.11
C VAL A 35 13.31 -25.03 -9.21
N PRO A 36 13.59 -23.92 -8.52
CA PRO A 36 14.70 -23.87 -7.57
C PRO A 36 14.52 -24.90 -6.44
N LYS A 37 15.59 -25.60 -6.06
CA LYS A 37 15.57 -26.49 -4.89
C LYS A 37 15.47 -25.75 -3.56
N THR A 38 15.94 -24.51 -3.54
CA THR A 38 15.95 -23.64 -2.35
C THR A 38 15.56 -22.24 -2.77
N VAL A 39 14.70 -21.61 -1.99
CA VAL A 39 14.27 -20.22 -2.10
C VAL A 39 14.24 -19.58 -0.72
N VAL A 40 14.30 -18.26 -0.66
CA VAL A 40 14.18 -17.54 0.62
C VAL A 40 12.69 -17.25 0.92
N ALA A 41 12.30 -17.23 2.18
CA ALA A 41 10.95 -16.86 2.60
C ALA A 41 10.50 -15.53 1.93
N ASP A 42 9.26 -15.49 1.44
CA ASP A 42 8.67 -14.38 0.68
C ASP A 42 9.36 -14.02 -0.65
N GLN A 43 10.39 -14.75 -1.07
CA GLN A 43 11.08 -14.53 -2.33
C GLN A 43 10.13 -14.80 -3.51
N VAL A 44 10.13 -13.90 -4.48
CA VAL A 44 9.55 -14.19 -5.80
C VAL A 44 10.60 -14.91 -6.65
N PHE A 45 10.22 -16.03 -7.22
CA PHE A 45 11.10 -16.86 -8.05
C PHE A 45 10.38 -17.35 -9.31
N SER A 46 11.14 -17.55 -10.36
CA SER A 46 10.60 -18.01 -11.64
C SER A 46 10.60 -19.54 -11.71
N VAL A 47 9.54 -20.07 -12.29
CA VAL A 47 9.41 -21.50 -12.60
C VAL A 47 9.04 -21.69 -14.06
N LYS A 48 9.45 -22.83 -14.63
CA LYS A 48 9.03 -23.26 -15.95
C LYS A 48 8.53 -24.69 -15.87
N ILE A 49 7.35 -24.96 -16.41
CA ILE A 49 6.74 -26.28 -16.46
C ILE A 49 6.34 -26.55 -17.90
N THR A 50 6.94 -27.56 -18.51
CA THR A 50 6.63 -27.97 -19.89
C THR A 50 5.73 -29.20 -19.87
N MET A 51 4.58 -29.07 -20.54
CA MET A 51 3.60 -30.12 -20.72
C MET A 51 3.41 -30.38 -22.23
N LYS A 52 3.18 -31.61 -22.61
CA LYS A 52 2.86 -32.02 -23.98
C LYS A 52 1.38 -32.35 -24.06
N ASN A 53 0.70 -31.79 -25.07
CA ASN A 53 -0.69 -32.13 -25.34
C ASN A 53 -0.76 -33.54 -25.99
N THR A 54 -1.28 -34.52 -25.25
CA THR A 54 -1.49 -35.89 -25.70
C THR A 54 -2.97 -36.19 -26.00
N GLY A 55 -3.85 -35.23 -25.77
CA GLY A 55 -5.27 -35.30 -26.13
C GLY A 55 -5.52 -34.99 -27.60
N THR A 56 -6.80 -35.02 -27.98
CA THR A 56 -7.26 -34.69 -29.33
C THR A 56 -7.72 -33.23 -29.45
N ALA A 57 -8.05 -32.55 -28.32
CA ALA A 57 -8.41 -31.15 -28.30
C ALA A 57 -7.18 -30.23 -28.29
N THR A 58 -7.29 -29.09 -28.96
CA THR A 58 -6.32 -27.99 -28.85
C THR A 58 -6.54 -27.24 -27.54
N TRP A 59 -5.48 -27.10 -26.73
CA TRP A 59 -5.55 -26.24 -25.55
C TRP A 59 -5.61 -24.78 -26.00
N LYS A 60 -6.65 -24.09 -25.59
CA LYS A 60 -6.90 -22.71 -25.99
C LYS A 60 -6.84 -21.80 -24.76
N GLU A 61 -6.37 -20.60 -24.99
CA GLU A 61 -6.70 -19.49 -24.12
C GLU A 61 -8.19 -19.20 -24.27
N ALA A 62 -8.93 -19.28 -23.20
CA ALA A 62 -10.32 -18.85 -23.21
C ALA A 62 -10.40 -17.39 -22.70
N ARG A 63 -10.94 -16.52 -23.52
CA ARG A 63 -11.40 -15.20 -23.08
C ARG A 63 -12.68 -15.29 -22.23
N ASP A 64 -13.45 -16.35 -22.38
CA ASP A 64 -14.81 -16.40 -21.83
C ASP A 64 -15.07 -17.53 -20.82
N ILE A 65 -14.35 -18.66 -20.82
CA ILE A 65 -14.60 -19.74 -19.86
C ILE A 65 -13.28 -20.52 -19.58
N LEU A 66 -12.61 -20.16 -18.51
CA LEU A 66 -11.47 -20.85 -17.88
C LEU A 66 -10.40 -21.41 -18.86
N PRO A 67 -9.31 -20.69 -19.04
CA PRO A 67 -8.18 -21.12 -19.86
C PRO A 67 -7.58 -22.42 -19.35
N SER A 68 -6.91 -23.16 -20.22
CA SER A 68 -6.04 -24.26 -19.79
C SER A 68 -4.98 -23.68 -18.83
N SER A 69 -5.00 -24.14 -17.60
CA SER A 69 -4.14 -23.63 -16.54
C SER A 69 -3.55 -24.79 -15.75
N LEU A 70 -2.37 -24.55 -15.16
CA LEU A 70 -1.87 -25.46 -14.13
C LEU A 70 -2.52 -25.10 -12.80
N ARG A 71 -2.97 -26.12 -12.05
CA ARG A 71 -3.50 -25.99 -10.69
C ARG A 71 -2.58 -26.65 -9.69
N ALA A 72 -2.41 -26.03 -8.53
CA ALA A 72 -1.70 -26.62 -7.42
C ALA A 72 -2.50 -27.81 -6.86
N VAL A 73 -1.85 -28.95 -6.64
CA VAL A 73 -2.52 -30.21 -6.29
C VAL A 73 -2.02 -30.90 -5.01
N SER A 74 -1.15 -30.25 -4.25
CA SER A 74 -0.61 -30.81 -3.00
C SER A 74 -0.61 -29.81 -1.84
N PRO A 75 -1.73 -29.64 -1.12
CA PRO A 75 -3.10 -30.09 -1.42
C PRO A 75 -3.70 -29.36 -2.60
N GLU A 76 -4.84 -29.86 -3.11
CA GLU A 76 -5.51 -29.24 -4.26
C GLU A 76 -5.96 -27.81 -3.97
N ASN A 77 -5.77 -26.92 -4.95
CA ASN A 77 -6.09 -25.48 -4.88
C ASN A 77 -5.39 -24.72 -3.73
N ASN A 78 -4.26 -25.24 -3.22
CA ASN A 78 -3.49 -24.52 -2.23
C ASN A 78 -2.81 -23.28 -2.82
N LYS A 79 -2.61 -22.27 -1.98
CA LYS A 79 -1.91 -21.03 -2.34
C LYS A 79 -0.51 -20.93 -1.73
N THR A 80 0.09 -22.05 -1.41
CA THR A 80 1.43 -22.14 -0.79
C THR A 80 2.46 -21.28 -1.55
N TRP A 81 2.35 -21.23 -2.87
CA TRP A 81 3.26 -20.51 -3.75
C TRP A 81 2.71 -19.16 -4.24
N GLY A 82 1.84 -18.54 -3.46
CA GLY A 82 1.23 -17.23 -3.74
C GLY A 82 0.03 -17.26 -4.69
N THR A 83 -0.19 -18.37 -5.38
CA THR A 83 -1.35 -18.62 -6.25
C THR A 83 -1.67 -20.11 -6.29
N ASP A 84 -2.91 -20.43 -6.60
CA ASP A 84 -3.38 -21.80 -6.85
C ASP A 84 -3.40 -22.18 -8.34
N PHE A 85 -3.08 -21.23 -9.24
CA PHE A 85 -3.07 -21.47 -10.68
C PHE A 85 -1.96 -20.73 -11.44
N ILE A 86 -1.57 -21.30 -12.59
CA ILE A 86 -0.67 -20.68 -13.57
C ILE A 86 -1.37 -20.76 -14.91
N ILE A 87 -1.66 -19.60 -15.51
CA ILE A 87 -2.41 -19.49 -16.77
C ILE A 87 -1.50 -19.66 -17.99
N GLN A 88 -2.09 -20.13 -19.07
CA GLN A 88 -1.50 -20.09 -20.42
C GLN A 88 -1.60 -18.64 -20.94
N GLY A 89 -0.53 -18.15 -21.57
CA GLY A 89 -0.47 -16.77 -22.08
C GLY A 89 -1.54 -16.47 -23.14
N GLN A 90 -1.90 -15.20 -23.26
CA GLN A 90 -2.91 -14.72 -24.23
C GLN A 90 -2.55 -15.10 -25.68
N GLY A 91 -3.55 -15.53 -26.45
CA GLY A 91 -3.40 -15.87 -27.86
C GLY A 91 -2.69 -17.21 -28.12
N THR A 92 -2.31 -17.95 -27.07
CA THR A 92 -1.59 -19.20 -27.24
C THR A 92 -2.52 -20.37 -27.49
N MET A 93 -2.23 -21.14 -28.52
CA MET A 93 -2.93 -22.39 -28.85
C MET A 93 -1.93 -23.55 -28.87
N VAL A 94 -2.23 -24.63 -28.16
CA VAL A 94 -1.39 -25.83 -28.12
C VAL A 94 -2.11 -26.99 -28.78
N ALA A 95 -1.79 -27.23 -30.04
CA ALA A 95 -2.40 -28.32 -30.82
C ALA A 95 -1.97 -29.71 -30.28
N PRO A 96 -2.73 -30.78 -30.57
CA PRO A 96 -2.35 -32.15 -30.27
C PRO A 96 -0.90 -32.46 -30.70
N GLY A 97 -0.18 -33.15 -29.84
CA GLY A 97 1.22 -33.53 -30.06
C GLY A 97 2.25 -32.42 -29.79
N LYS A 98 1.84 -31.19 -29.56
CA LYS A 98 2.74 -30.04 -29.29
C LYS A 98 3.02 -29.88 -27.79
N GLU A 99 4.17 -29.26 -27.50
CA GLU A 99 4.59 -28.91 -26.15
C GLU A 99 4.34 -27.44 -25.87
N PHE A 100 4.03 -27.14 -24.62
CA PHE A 100 3.94 -25.77 -24.14
C PHE A 100 4.65 -25.61 -22.79
N THR A 101 5.39 -24.52 -22.63
CA THR A 101 6.08 -24.18 -21.39
C THR A 101 5.34 -23.06 -20.66
N TYR A 102 4.74 -23.41 -19.54
CA TYR A 102 4.19 -22.46 -18.59
C TYR A 102 5.33 -21.79 -17.85
N VAL A 103 5.37 -20.46 -17.90
CA VAL A 103 6.35 -19.65 -17.17
C VAL A 103 5.60 -18.78 -16.17
N ALA A 104 5.98 -18.89 -14.90
CA ALA A 104 5.35 -18.10 -13.84
C ALA A 104 6.38 -17.60 -12.84
N ASN A 105 6.07 -16.45 -12.26
CA ASN A 105 6.73 -15.95 -11.06
C ASN A 105 5.84 -16.26 -9.87
N LEU A 106 6.34 -17.06 -8.97
CA LEU A 106 5.65 -17.52 -7.77
C LEU A 106 6.29 -16.89 -6.54
N ARG A 107 5.54 -16.80 -5.45
CA ARG A 107 6.05 -16.30 -4.17
C ARG A 107 6.26 -17.47 -3.22
N ALA A 108 7.43 -17.58 -2.63
CA ALA A 108 7.70 -18.54 -1.57
C ALA A 108 6.85 -18.23 -0.33
N PRO A 109 6.47 -19.26 0.45
CA PRO A 109 5.86 -19.06 1.77
C PRO A 109 6.71 -18.17 2.67
N SER A 110 6.08 -17.44 3.59
CA SER A 110 6.77 -16.70 4.65
C SER A 110 7.40 -17.62 5.70
N GLU A 111 6.84 -18.82 5.88
CA GLU A 111 7.32 -19.80 6.84
C GLU A 111 8.47 -20.62 6.26
N PRO A 112 9.67 -20.60 6.87
CA PRO A 112 10.77 -21.46 6.51
C PRO A 112 10.41 -22.93 6.70
N GLY A 113 10.94 -23.78 5.82
CA GLY A 113 10.65 -25.22 5.88
C GLY A 113 10.66 -25.88 4.51
N LYS A 114 10.24 -27.13 4.47
CA LYS A 114 10.09 -27.89 3.24
C LYS A 114 8.65 -27.84 2.78
N HIS A 115 8.45 -27.35 1.58
CA HIS A 115 7.13 -27.18 0.98
C HIS A 115 7.02 -27.96 -0.31
N VAL A 116 5.88 -28.61 -0.52
CA VAL A 116 5.63 -29.41 -1.71
C VAL A 116 5.27 -28.51 -2.89
N PHE A 117 5.92 -28.77 -4.02
CA PHE A 117 5.66 -28.13 -5.30
C PHE A 117 5.14 -29.20 -6.27
N GLN A 118 3.85 -29.12 -6.65
CA GLN A 118 3.22 -30.07 -7.53
C GLN A 118 2.00 -29.47 -8.23
N TRP A 119 1.91 -29.68 -9.54
CA TRP A 119 0.91 -29.04 -10.40
C TRP A 119 0.30 -30.03 -11.37
N ARG A 120 -0.93 -29.77 -11.80
CA ARG A 120 -1.63 -30.55 -12.83
C ARG A 120 -2.44 -29.61 -13.72
N LEU A 121 -2.61 -29.98 -14.97
CA LEU A 121 -3.45 -29.20 -15.89
C LEU A 121 -4.92 -29.28 -15.51
N HIS A 122 -5.62 -28.18 -15.76
CA HIS A 122 -7.04 -28.02 -15.55
C HIS A 122 -7.67 -27.32 -16.77
N ALA A 123 -8.81 -27.80 -17.20
CA ALA A 123 -9.73 -27.13 -18.10
C ALA A 123 -11.15 -27.48 -17.66
N THR A 124 -12.16 -26.92 -18.29
CA THR A 124 -13.52 -27.46 -18.11
C THR A 124 -13.61 -28.81 -18.86
N PRO A 125 -13.88 -29.96 -18.22
CA PRO A 125 -14.63 -30.13 -16.96
C PRO A 125 -13.80 -30.37 -15.69
N GLY A 126 -12.46 -30.26 -15.68
CA GLY A 126 -11.68 -30.50 -14.46
C GLY A 126 -10.18 -30.73 -14.69
N LEU A 127 -9.51 -31.34 -13.71
CA LEU A 127 -8.10 -31.70 -13.81
C LEU A 127 -7.88 -32.82 -14.83
N PHE A 128 -6.84 -32.69 -15.67
CA PHE A 128 -6.52 -33.69 -16.69
C PHE A 128 -5.01 -33.88 -16.85
N GLY A 129 -4.63 -34.96 -17.55
CA GLY A 129 -3.25 -35.30 -17.85
C GLY A 129 -2.42 -35.71 -16.64
N GLU A 130 -1.12 -35.86 -16.85
CA GLU A 130 -0.17 -36.21 -15.81
C GLU A 130 0.05 -35.05 -14.82
N THR A 131 0.31 -35.43 -13.58
CA THR A 131 0.76 -34.49 -12.53
C THR A 131 2.27 -34.29 -12.65
N THR A 132 2.76 -33.06 -12.41
CA THR A 132 4.23 -32.88 -12.30
C THR A 132 4.78 -33.72 -11.15
N PRO A 133 6.07 -34.11 -11.21
CA PRO A 133 6.70 -34.80 -10.09
C PRO A 133 6.51 -34.00 -8.79
N LYS A 134 6.22 -34.72 -7.71
CA LYS A 134 6.16 -34.15 -6.38
C LYS A 134 7.55 -33.70 -5.96
N THR A 135 7.81 -32.40 -5.99
CA THR A 135 9.13 -31.83 -5.69
C THR A 135 9.07 -31.10 -4.37
N GLU A 136 10.05 -31.31 -3.52
CA GLU A 136 10.21 -30.57 -2.27
C GLU A 136 11.13 -29.37 -2.53
N VAL A 137 10.65 -28.18 -2.20
CA VAL A 137 11.40 -26.93 -2.25
C VAL A 137 11.64 -26.47 -0.82
N THR A 138 12.91 -26.26 -0.48
CA THR A 138 13.30 -25.75 0.84
C THR A 138 13.17 -24.24 0.85
N VAL A 139 12.32 -23.72 1.72
CA VAL A 139 12.22 -22.28 2.03
C VAL A 139 13.16 -22.01 3.19
N THR A 140 14.22 -21.25 2.94
CA THR A 140 15.15 -20.83 4.01
C THR A 140 14.61 -19.59 4.70
N LYS A 141 14.98 -19.43 5.97
CA LYS A 141 14.72 -18.18 6.68
C LYS A 141 15.29 -17.03 5.84
N ARG A 142 14.51 -16.01 5.68
CA ARG A 142 15.01 -14.77 5.11
C ARG A 142 16.03 -14.20 6.09
N GLU A 143 17.31 -14.31 5.78
CA GLU A 143 18.28 -13.42 6.36
C GLU A 143 17.95 -12.07 5.74
N GLY A 144 17.29 -11.21 6.49
CA GLY A 144 17.17 -9.81 6.06
C GLY A 144 18.58 -9.36 5.71
N PRO A 145 18.78 -8.49 4.70
CA PRO A 145 20.02 -7.75 4.60
C PRO A 145 20.22 -7.22 6.00
N ALA A 146 21.46 -7.31 6.51
CA ALA A 146 21.79 -6.76 7.82
C ALA A 146 21.10 -5.39 7.88
N GLU A 147 20.09 -5.26 8.74
CA GLU A 147 19.27 -4.05 8.78
C GLU A 147 20.28 -2.92 8.74
N PRO A 148 20.23 -1.99 7.78
CA PRO A 148 21.27 -0.96 7.67
C PRO A 148 21.38 -0.41 9.05
N LYS A 149 22.60 -0.47 9.66
CA LYS A 149 22.80 -0.11 11.07
C LYS A 149 22.02 1.16 11.29
N VAL A 150 20.89 1.06 11.99
CA VAL A 150 20.04 2.20 12.30
C VAL A 150 20.90 3.12 13.16
N VAL A 151 21.48 4.11 12.52
CA VAL A 151 22.24 5.14 13.25
C VAL A 151 21.21 6.16 13.69
N ILE A 152 20.58 5.89 14.83
CA ILE A 152 19.65 6.83 15.44
C ILE A 152 20.42 8.13 15.70
N PRO A 153 19.95 9.26 15.19
CA PRO A 153 20.58 10.55 15.43
C PRO A 153 20.68 10.81 16.94
N ALA A 154 21.86 11.24 17.39
CA ALA A 154 22.07 11.58 18.78
C ALA A 154 21.06 12.65 19.26
N ALA A 155 20.63 12.54 20.49
CA ALA A 155 19.79 13.55 21.10
C ALA A 155 20.49 14.92 21.08
N LYS A 156 19.74 15.96 20.74
CA LYS A 156 20.23 17.34 20.72
C LYS A 156 19.13 18.29 21.20
N ASP A 157 19.51 19.33 21.89
CA ASP A 157 18.58 20.32 22.45
C ASP A 157 17.50 19.66 23.36
N GLY A 158 17.87 18.57 24.07
CA GLY A 158 16.98 17.81 24.94
C GLY A 158 15.99 16.88 24.23
N LYS A 159 16.01 16.81 22.89
CA LYS A 159 15.10 15.99 22.11
C LYS A 159 15.81 14.82 21.44
N ARG A 160 15.31 13.61 21.65
CA ARG A 160 15.76 12.41 20.95
C ARG A 160 15.05 12.24 19.61
N ALA A 161 15.64 11.52 18.69
CA ALA A 161 14.98 11.11 17.47
C ALA A 161 13.97 9.99 17.79
N LEU A 162 12.76 10.09 17.21
CA LEU A 162 11.73 9.05 17.32
C LEU A 162 12.12 7.83 16.50
N THR A 163 11.84 6.65 17.04
CA THR A 163 11.98 5.35 16.36
C THR A 163 10.64 4.62 16.30
N PHE A 164 10.55 3.55 15.53
CA PHE A 164 9.33 2.73 15.49
C PHE A 164 8.97 2.16 16.87
N ASP A 165 9.95 1.85 17.70
CA ASP A 165 9.75 1.28 19.03
C ASP A 165 9.15 2.27 20.04
N ASP A 166 9.10 3.55 19.69
CA ASP A 166 8.41 4.57 20.49
C ASP A 166 6.90 4.54 20.35
N PHE A 167 6.39 3.84 19.33
CA PHE A 167 4.97 3.78 19.02
C PHE A 167 4.35 2.50 19.58
N GLU A 168 3.60 2.63 20.67
CA GLU A 168 2.85 1.54 21.28
C GLU A 168 1.44 1.49 20.69
N TYR A 169 1.10 0.38 20.05
CA TYR A 169 -0.22 0.19 19.49
C TYR A 169 -1.30 0.16 20.58
N ALA A 170 -2.16 1.16 20.61
CA ALA A 170 -3.25 1.32 21.58
C ALA A 170 -4.51 0.54 21.18
N GLY A 171 -4.82 0.50 19.90
CA GLY A 171 -6.00 -0.17 19.36
C GLY A 171 -6.49 0.47 18.07
N SER A 172 -7.65 0.02 17.60
CA SER A 172 -8.24 0.46 16.34
C SER A 172 -9.74 0.65 16.47
N PHE A 173 -10.30 1.34 15.48
CA PHE A 173 -11.73 1.46 15.30
C PHE A 173 -12.10 1.57 13.82
N LYS A 174 -13.35 1.25 13.50
CA LYS A 174 -13.91 1.40 12.15
C LYS A 174 -14.39 2.83 11.94
N ILE A 175 -14.27 3.32 10.72
CA ILE A 175 -14.96 4.54 10.32
C ILE A 175 -16.34 4.20 9.71
N PRO A 176 -17.30 5.14 9.66
CA PRO A 176 -18.58 4.91 9.02
C PRO A 176 -18.43 4.47 7.58
N GLU A 177 -19.22 3.49 7.15
CA GLU A 177 -19.20 3.00 5.76
C GLU A 177 -19.65 4.06 4.77
N THR A 178 -20.52 4.96 5.22
CA THR A 178 -21.00 6.08 4.43
C THR A 178 -21.08 7.36 5.26
N ALA A 179 -20.85 8.50 4.62
CA ALA A 179 -21.08 9.82 5.19
C ALA A 179 -21.57 10.78 4.08
N GLY A 180 -22.83 11.19 4.15
CA GLY A 180 -23.47 11.95 3.09
C GLY A 180 -23.45 11.17 1.76
N LYS A 181 -22.74 11.71 0.76
CA LYS A 181 -22.55 11.05 -0.53
C LYS A 181 -21.27 10.19 -0.59
N GLY A 182 -20.44 10.23 0.44
CA GLY A 182 -19.17 9.51 0.49
C GLY A 182 -19.34 8.05 0.89
N GLY A 183 -18.65 7.15 0.21
CA GLY A 183 -18.55 5.71 0.50
C GLY A 183 -17.14 5.33 0.91
N ALA A 184 -17.00 4.48 1.93
CA ALA A 184 -15.70 4.10 2.47
C ALA A 184 -14.93 3.10 1.60
N GLY A 185 -15.62 2.20 0.90
CA GLY A 185 -15.01 1.07 0.19
C GLY A 185 -14.00 1.44 -0.90
N PHE A 186 -14.13 2.62 -1.51
CA PHE A 186 -13.25 3.08 -2.61
C PHE A 186 -12.55 4.40 -2.29
N SER A 187 -12.67 4.92 -1.07
CA SER A 187 -12.12 6.21 -0.72
C SER A 187 -10.65 6.14 -0.29
N GLU A 188 -9.89 7.13 -0.77
CA GLU A 188 -8.56 7.47 -0.28
C GLU A 188 -8.70 8.68 0.64
N PHE A 189 -8.53 8.49 1.92
CA PHE A 189 -8.94 9.49 2.89
C PHE A 189 -7.90 10.58 3.13
N GLY A 190 -8.38 11.85 3.25
CA GLY A 190 -7.73 12.82 4.10
C GLY A 190 -8.28 12.71 5.52
N MET A 191 -7.46 13.01 6.52
CA MET A 191 -7.84 13.02 7.93
C MET A 191 -7.12 14.12 8.68
N THR A 192 -7.83 14.82 9.58
CA THR A 192 -7.23 15.74 10.54
C THR A 192 -8.02 15.77 11.84
N LEU A 193 -7.38 16.23 12.92
CA LEU A 193 -7.97 16.30 14.24
C LEU A 193 -8.68 17.64 14.46
N ARG A 194 -9.76 17.62 15.20
CA ARG A 194 -10.47 18.80 15.70
C ARG A 194 -10.73 18.68 17.19
N ASN A 195 -10.33 19.68 17.94
CA ASN A 195 -10.73 19.84 19.34
C ASN A 195 -12.10 20.54 19.39
N THR A 196 -13.07 19.97 20.09
CA THR A 196 -14.38 20.56 20.30
C THR A 196 -14.68 20.62 21.80
N LYS A 197 -15.67 21.42 22.20
CA LYS A 197 -16.11 21.47 23.60
C LYS A 197 -16.61 20.13 24.15
N ASP A 198 -17.06 19.25 23.25
CA ASP A 198 -17.60 17.93 23.58
C ASP A 198 -16.56 16.81 23.40
N GLY A 199 -15.27 17.15 23.31
CA GLY A 199 -14.16 16.24 23.09
C GLY A 199 -13.58 16.31 21.69
N LYS A 200 -12.61 15.42 21.41
CA LYS A 200 -11.91 15.37 20.13
C LYS A 200 -12.73 14.64 19.08
N ARG A 201 -12.62 15.09 17.85
CA ARG A 201 -13.22 14.48 16.66
C ARG A 201 -12.19 14.38 15.55
N LEU A 202 -12.43 13.50 14.60
CA LEU A 202 -11.69 13.47 13.35
C LEU A 202 -12.54 14.07 12.24
N PHE A 203 -11.93 14.96 11.45
CA PHE A 203 -12.42 15.25 10.12
C PHE A 203 -11.94 14.14 9.20
N LEU A 204 -12.84 13.65 8.38
CA LEU A 204 -12.56 12.68 7.31
C LEU A 204 -13.07 13.24 5.98
N ASN A 205 -12.29 13.05 4.93
CA ASN A 205 -12.69 13.32 3.57
C ASN A 205 -12.85 12.02 2.82
N TYR A 206 -14.09 11.66 2.50
CA TYR A 206 -14.41 10.49 1.66
C TYR A 206 -14.25 10.90 0.20
N THR A 207 -13.19 10.46 -0.44
CA THR A 207 -12.86 10.92 -1.79
C THR A 207 -13.74 10.33 -2.88
N HIS A 208 -14.46 9.24 -2.60
CA HIS A 208 -15.31 8.57 -3.56
C HIS A 208 -16.79 8.58 -3.12
N PRO A 209 -17.75 8.80 -4.02
CA PRO A 209 -17.58 9.32 -5.39
C PRO A 209 -17.26 10.82 -5.44
N GLU A 210 -17.51 11.56 -4.38
CA GLU A 210 -17.28 13.00 -4.26
C GLU A 210 -16.53 13.29 -2.97
N GLY A 211 -15.61 14.24 -2.95
CA GLY A 211 -14.79 14.61 -1.80
C GLY A 211 -15.60 15.10 -0.58
N THR A 212 -16.40 14.22 0.04
CA THR A 212 -17.31 14.55 1.14
C THR A 212 -16.57 14.70 2.46
N LEU A 213 -16.60 15.90 3.02
CA LEU A 213 -16.07 16.20 4.36
C LEU A 213 -17.10 15.87 5.44
N CYS A 214 -16.69 15.14 6.45
CA CYS A 214 -17.50 14.92 7.66
C CYS A 214 -16.66 14.97 8.94
N GLU A 215 -17.33 15.12 10.07
CA GLU A 215 -16.77 14.92 11.41
C GLU A 215 -17.28 13.61 11.98
N VAL A 216 -16.36 12.83 12.57
CA VAL A 216 -16.70 11.59 13.25
C VAL A 216 -16.17 11.57 14.69
N SER A 217 -16.84 10.82 15.55
CA SER A 217 -16.38 10.57 16.91
C SER A 217 -15.11 9.71 16.89
N ILE A 218 -14.38 9.72 18.02
CA ILE A 218 -13.32 8.76 18.31
C ILE A 218 -13.90 7.79 19.34
N PRO A 219 -14.27 6.55 18.95
CA PRO A 219 -14.86 5.59 19.87
C PRO A 219 -13.81 4.92 20.75
N GLU A 220 -14.25 4.08 21.66
CA GLU A 220 -13.38 3.19 22.42
C GLU A 220 -12.57 2.31 21.50
N LEU A 221 -11.27 2.17 21.82
CA LEU A 221 -10.32 1.39 21.04
C LEU A 221 -10.39 -0.09 21.42
N ALA A 222 -10.26 -0.95 20.42
CA ALA A 222 -10.09 -2.39 20.63
C ALA A 222 -8.90 -2.90 19.78
N LYS A 223 -8.31 -4.02 20.20
CA LYS A 223 -7.18 -4.60 19.47
C LYS A 223 -7.65 -5.17 18.13
N PHE A 224 -6.92 -4.84 17.07
CA PHE A 224 -7.10 -5.41 15.75
C PHE A 224 -6.18 -6.63 15.62
N GLU A 225 -6.77 -7.75 15.28
CA GLU A 225 -6.05 -8.95 14.86
C GLU A 225 -6.24 -9.13 13.36
N LYS A 226 -5.19 -9.44 12.64
CA LYS A 226 -5.17 -9.49 11.17
C LYS A 226 -6.40 -10.20 10.60
N GLY A 227 -7.20 -9.45 9.84
CA GLY A 227 -8.45 -9.93 9.23
C GLY A 227 -9.66 -10.01 10.18
N ASN A 228 -9.48 -9.85 11.48
CA ASN A 228 -10.57 -9.89 12.45
C ASN A 228 -10.91 -8.48 12.94
N VAL A 229 -12.09 -8.01 12.58
CA VAL A 229 -12.65 -6.72 13.01
C VAL A 229 -13.80 -6.87 14.02
N THR A 230 -14.03 -8.09 14.50
CA THR A 230 -15.04 -8.37 15.54
C THR A 230 -14.64 -7.65 16.82
N GLY A 231 -15.58 -6.92 17.42
CA GLY A 231 -15.29 -6.13 18.62
C GLY A 231 -14.77 -4.71 18.37
N LEU A 232 -14.32 -4.38 17.17
CA LEU A 232 -13.98 -2.99 16.85
C LEU A 232 -15.23 -2.12 16.80
N LYS A 233 -15.23 -1.05 17.58
CA LYS A 233 -16.29 -0.05 17.55
C LYS A 233 -16.25 0.75 16.25
N SER A 234 -17.39 1.24 15.81
CA SER A 234 -17.51 2.15 14.67
C SER A 234 -17.61 3.58 15.17
N ALA A 235 -16.85 4.47 14.55
CA ALA A 235 -17.06 5.89 14.76
C ALA A 235 -18.46 6.30 14.28
N GLU A 236 -19.03 7.33 14.89
CA GLU A 236 -20.32 7.90 14.50
C GLU A 236 -20.11 9.18 13.71
N VAL A 237 -20.88 9.38 12.65
CA VAL A 237 -20.92 10.67 11.96
C VAL A 237 -21.56 11.69 12.88
N LYS A 238 -20.81 12.72 13.26
CA LYS A 238 -21.30 13.84 14.09
C LYS A 238 -21.80 15.00 13.23
N LYS A 239 -21.20 15.18 12.05
CA LYS A 239 -21.63 16.20 11.08
C LYS A 239 -21.16 15.85 9.68
N VAL A 240 -22.01 16.06 8.69
CA VAL A 240 -21.65 16.09 7.27
C VAL A 240 -21.63 17.53 6.83
N TRP A 241 -20.49 17.98 6.30
CA TRP A 241 -20.31 19.33 5.81
C TRP A 241 -20.69 19.46 4.34
N GLY A 242 -20.35 18.46 3.52
CA GLY A 242 -20.56 18.44 2.08
C GLY A 242 -19.27 18.19 1.31
N THR A 243 -19.29 18.46 0.03
CA THR A 243 -18.16 18.20 -0.86
C THR A 243 -17.13 19.34 -0.83
N LEU A 244 -15.86 19.01 -0.56
CA LEU A 244 -14.74 19.94 -0.69
C LEU A 244 -14.44 20.16 -2.17
N ILE A 245 -14.87 21.26 -2.71
CA ILE A 245 -14.63 21.66 -4.11
C ILE A 245 -13.81 22.95 -4.12
N ASN A 246 -12.86 23.05 -5.04
CA ASN A 246 -12.06 24.25 -5.19
C ASN A 246 -12.89 25.43 -5.74
N LYS A 247 -12.34 26.63 -5.62
CA LYS A 247 -13.02 27.89 -5.97
C LYS A 247 -13.55 27.90 -7.40
N ASP A 248 -12.84 27.26 -8.32
CA ASP A 248 -13.22 27.18 -9.75
C ASP A 248 -14.10 25.98 -10.08
N LYS A 249 -14.46 25.14 -9.10
CA LYS A 249 -15.24 23.91 -9.24
C LYS A 249 -14.61 22.88 -10.20
N LYS A 250 -13.29 22.93 -10.39
CA LYS A 250 -12.55 22.04 -11.29
C LYS A 250 -11.93 20.85 -10.60
N ALA A 251 -11.79 20.90 -9.29
CA ALA A 251 -11.17 19.83 -8.51
C ALA A 251 -11.88 19.65 -7.17
N SER A 252 -11.99 18.41 -6.71
CA SER A 252 -12.42 18.05 -5.36
C SER A 252 -11.25 17.46 -4.58
N ALA A 253 -11.32 17.52 -3.24
CA ALA A 253 -10.26 17.01 -2.39
C ALA A 253 -10.05 15.51 -2.59
N ASN A 254 -8.83 15.11 -2.88
CA ASN A 254 -8.42 13.71 -3.02
C ASN A 254 -7.06 13.41 -2.36
N GLY A 255 -6.63 14.27 -1.44
CA GLY A 255 -5.38 14.13 -0.70
C GLY A 255 -5.51 14.53 0.75
N GLY A 256 -4.40 14.91 1.35
CA GLY A 256 -4.30 15.32 2.74
C GLY A 256 -5.10 16.57 3.09
N MET A 257 -5.37 16.77 4.36
CA MET A 257 -6.03 17.95 4.87
C MET A 257 -5.53 18.37 6.25
N VAL A 258 -5.65 19.66 6.54
CA VAL A 258 -5.29 20.29 7.81
C VAL A 258 -6.38 21.23 8.24
N TRP A 259 -6.83 21.07 9.47
CA TRP A 259 -7.75 22.00 10.12
C TRP A 259 -7.00 23.13 10.82
N ASP A 260 -7.43 24.36 10.63
CA ASP A 260 -6.99 25.54 11.37
C ASP A 260 -8.15 26.08 12.19
N GLU A 261 -8.17 25.75 13.48
CA GLU A 261 -9.24 26.15 14.40
C GLU A 261 -9.35 27.67 14.53
N SER A 262 -8.21 28.38 14.53
CA SER A 262 -8.17 29.82 14.73
C SER A 262 -8.81 30.60 13.57
N LYS A 263 -8.69 30.07 12.36
CA LYS A 263 -9.22 30.66 11.13
C LYS A 263 -10.53 30.04 10.69
N LYS A 264 -10.92 28.90 11.29
CA LYS A 264 -12.00 28.02 10.83
C LYS A 264 -11.83 27.62 9.36
N LEU A 265 -10.59 27.34 8.96
CA LEU A 265 -10.20 26.96 7.62
C LEU A 265 -9.77 25.49 7.56
N MET A 266 -10.31 24.79 6.60
CA MET A 266 -9.82 23.50 6.15
C MET A 266 -8.91 23.72 4.95
N TYR A 267 -7.59 23.52 5.13
CA TYR A 267 -6.66 23.39 4.02
C TYR A 267 -6.70 21.95 3.52
N TRP A 268 -6.74 21.78 2.20
CA TRP A 268 -6.81 20.46 1.61
C TRP A 268 -6.06 20.40 0.28
N SER A 269 -5.57 19.23 -0.06
CA SER A 269 -4.80 19.01 -1.27
C SER A 269 -5.60 18.32 -2.36
N TYR A 270 -5.25 18.64 -3.59
CA TYR A 270 -5.69 17.96 -4.78
C TYR A 270 -4.47 17.48 -5.56
N TYR A 271 -4.56 16.30 -6.17
CA TYR A 271 -3.58 15.84 -7.12
C TYR A 271 -4.25 15.18 -8.33
N HIS A 272 -3.57 15.23 -9.45
CA HIS A 272 -3.99 14.55 -10.66
C HIS A 272 -3.24 13.24 -10.80
N GLY A 273 -3.94 12.10 -10.84
CA GLY A 273 -3.35 10.76 -10.79
C GLY A 273 -2.36 10.45 -11.92
N TYR A 274 -2.56 11.03 -13.09
CA TYR A 274 -1.64 10.92 -14.21
C TYR A 274 -1.25 12.32 -14.67
N TRP A 275 -0.20 12.87 -14.05
CA TRP A 275 0.22 14.24 -14.32
C TRP A 275 0.97 14.36 -15.64
N THR A 276 0.32 14.89 -16.64
CA THR A 276 0.94 15.23 -17.94
C THR A 276 1.30 16.70 -18.07
N GLY A 277 1.10 17.49 -17.04
CA GLY A 277 1.14 18.92 -17.00
C GLY A 277 -0.25 19.53 -16.78
N GLY A 278 -0.32 20.77 -16.38
CA GLY A 278 -1.56 21.48 -16.13
C GLY A 278 -1.47 22.35 -14.87
N ASP A 279 -2.35 23.33 -14.79
CA ASP A 279 -2.31 24.37 -13.75
C ASP A 279 -3.42 24.21 -12.71
N LEU A 280 -3.90 22.98 -12.49
CA LEU A 280 -4.87 22.75 -11.42
C LEU A 280 -4.20 23.00 -10.06
N PRO A 281 -4.88 23.73 -9.16
CA PRO A 281 -4.33 24.06 -7.86
C PRO A 281 -4.18 22.79 -7.00
N VAL A 282 -2.99 22.56 -6.47
CA VAL A 282 -2.71 21.43 -5.56
C VAL A 282 -3.05 21.76 -4.11
N LEU A 283 -3.14 23.01 -3.74
CA LEU A 283 -3.54 23.46 -2.41
C LEU A 283 -4.82 24.28 -2.50
N ASN A 284 -5.75 24.01 -1.60
CA ASN A 284 -7.04 24.69 -1.53
C ASN A 284 -7.40 24.97 -0.07
N ALA A 285 -8.28 25.94 0.14
CA ALA A 285 -8.85 26.25 1.45
C ALA A 285 -10.36 26.43 1.39
N THR A 286 -11.03 25.90 2.38
CA THR A 286 -12.48 26.01 2.57
C THR A 286 -12.77 26.48 3.99
N LYS A 287 -13.52 27.56 4.13
CA LYS A 287 -14.02 28.02 5.41
C LYS A 287 -15.23 27.19 5.82
N LEU A 288 -15.22 26.71 7.05
CA LEU A 288 -16.36 26.07 7.68
C LEU A 288 -17.09 27.11 8.53
N ASN A 289 -18.29 27.49 8.10
CA ASN A 289 -19.07 28.55 8.74
C ASN A 289 -19.86 28.00 9.94
N ASP A 290 -20.18 28.88 10.90
CA ASP A 290 -20.91 28.51 12.11
C ASP A 290 -22.36 28.05 11.80
N ASP A 291 -22.95 28.55 10.71
CA ASP A 291 -24.26 28.13 10.22
C ASP A 291 -24.26 26.70 9.56
N GLY A 292 -23.09 26.07 9.48
CA GLY A 292 -22.94 24.75 8.89
C GLY A 292 -22.67 24.74 7.38
N THR A 293 -22.58 25.89 6.75
CA THR A 293 -22.21 26.00 5.33
C THR A 293 -20.69 25.98 5.13
N MET A 294 -20.26 25.79 3.90
CA MET A 294 -18.86 25.84 3.49
C MET A 294 -18.65 26.91 2.41
N THR A 295 -17.54 27.63 2.51
CA THR A 295 -17.14 28.63 1.52
C THR A 295 -15.73 28.32 1.01
N ALA A 296 -15.57 28.04 -0.28
CA ALA A 296 -14.26 27.94 -0.89
C ALA A 296 -13.56 29.30 -0.88
N THR A 297 -12.45 29.42 -0.15
CA THR A 297 -11.78 30.69 0.10
C THR A 297 -10.49 30.87 -0.66
N GLY A 298 -9.82 29.80 -1.04
CA GLY A 298 -8.54 29.86 -1.76
C GLY A 298 -8.26 28.62 -2.58
N SER A 299 -7.50 28.81 -3.65
CA SER A 299 -7.00 27.76 -4.53
C SER A 299 -5.66 28.22 -5.12
N TRP A 300 -4.60 27.40 -4.96
CA TRP A 300 -3.25 27.81 -5.33
C TRP A 300 -2.54 26.75 -6.12
N THR A 301 -1.95 27.16 -7.23
CA THR A 301 -0.87 26.41 -7.85
C THR A 301 0.42 26.59 -7.05
N VAL A 302 1.28 25.62 -7.04
CA VAL A 302 2.52 25.64 -6.25
C VAL A 302 3.71 25.32 -7.16
N PRO A 303 4.85 25.99 -7.04
CA PRO A 303 6.06 25.59 -7.74
C PRO A 303 6.37 24.11 -7.53
N GLN A 304 6.83 23.41 -8.55
CA GLN A 304 7.11 21.98 -8.50
C GLN A 304 5.91 21.11 -8.06
N GLN A 305 4.71 21.43 -8.53
CA GLN A 305 3.46 20.77 -8.14
C GLN A 305 3.52 19.24 -8.10
N LYS A 306 4.30 18.62 -8.98
CA LYS A 306 4.49 17.17 -9.06
C LYS A 306 5.09 16.54 -7.79
N TRP A 307 5.83 17.32 -6.99
CA TRP A 307 6.42 16.87 -5.74
C TRP A 307 5.44 16.92 -4.57
N HIS A 308 4.35 17.66 -4.74
CA HIS A 308 3.35 17.92 -3.68
C HIS A 308 2.12 17.04 -3.81
N TRP A 309 2.28 15.93 -4.45
CA TRP A 309 1.23 14.98 -4.68
C TRP A 309 0.73 14.34 -3.37
N GLY A 310 -0.54 14.55 -3.08
CA GLY A 310 -1.29 13.83 -2.06
C GLY A 310 -1.23 14.37 -0.64
N GLY A 311 -0.44 15.40 -0.30
CA GLY A 311 -0.30 15.75 1.10
C GLY A 311 -0.30 17.22 1.47
N VAL A 312 -0.97 17.54 2.57
CA VAL A 312 -0.81 18.79 3.31
C VAL A 312 -0.78 18.47 4.81
N MET A 313 0.11 19.12 5.56
CA MET A 313 0.21 19.01 7.01
C MET A 313 0.65 20.33 7.65
N ARG A 314 0.49 20.46 8.97
CA ARG A 314 1.13 21.51 9.76
C ARG A 314 2.55 21.10 10.14
N LEU A 315 3.48 22.05 10.00
CA LEU A 315 4.76 21.97 10.66
C LEU A 315 4.62 22.52 12.08
N PRO A 316 5.33 21.94 13.07
CA PRO A 316 5.41 22.50 14.41
C PRO A 316 5.90 23.95 14.38
N LYS A 317 5.33 24.79 15.22
CA LYS A 317 5.70 26.22 15.28
C LYS A 317 7.18 26.41 15.58
N SER A 318 7.74 25.62 16.49
CA SER A 318 9.17 25.64 16.84
C SER A 318 10.06 25.39 15.63
N PHE A 319 9.70 24.43 14.77
CA PHE A 319 10.42 24.14 13.53
C PHE A 319 10.24 25.27 12.51
N ALA A 320 9.01 25.73 12.33
CA ALA A 320 8.69 26.78 11.36
C ALA A 320 9.46 28.08 11.67
N ASP A 321 9.46 28.53 12.91
CA ASP A 321 10.18 29.73 13.35
C ASP A 321 11.70 29.58 13.19
N LYS A 322 12.25 28.41 13.53
CA LYS A 322 13.68 28.16 13.50
C LYS A 322 14.25 28.02 12.08
N TYR A 323 13.50 27.39 11.17
CA TYR A 323 14.06 26.93 9.90
C TYR A 323 13.39 27.50 8.64
N THR A 324 12.10 27.79 8.65
CA THR A 324 11.35 28.14 7.44
C THR A 324 10.88 29.60 7.38
N GLY A 325 11.30 30.42 8.37
CA GLY A 325 10.86 31.82 8.46
C GLY A 325 9.36 31.95 8.73
N GLY A 326 8.80 31.06 9.56
CA GLY A 326 7.40 31.06 9.96
C GLY A 326 6.45 30.33 9.00
N ALA A 327 6.96 29.78 7.88
CA ALA A 327 6.13 28.97 6.99
C ALA A 327 5.71 27.66 7.70
N SER A 328 4.44 27.54 8.03
CA SER A 328 3.89 26.50 8.90
C SER A 328 3.05 25.44 8.20
N LEU A 329 2.61 25.67 6.96
CA LEU A 329 2.02 24.63 6.12
C LEU A 329 3.12 23.88 5.39
N ALA A 330 2.98 22.59 5.25
CA ALA A 330 3.85 21.78 4.43
C ALA A 330 3.04 20.96 3.43
N LEU A 331 3.57 20.88 2.21
CA LEU A 331 3.03 20.08 1.11
C LEU A 331 4.02 18.98 0.75
N GLY A 332 3.50 17.86 0.33
CA GLY A 332 4.35 16.78 -0.13
C GLY A 332 3.73 15.41 0.02
N TYR A 333 4.42 14.56 0.64
CA TYR A 333 4.46 13.12 0.82
C TYR A 333 5.25 12.42 -0.27
N GLY A 334 5.08 12.77 -1.56
CA GLY A 334 5.96 12.33 -2.66
C GLY A 334 5.68 10.95 -3.23
N GLY A 335 6.29 10.76 -4.36
CA GLY A 335 6.44 9.49 -5.04
C GLY A 335 5.17 8.90 -5.58
N TYR A 336 4.70 9.04 -6.54
CA TYR A 336 4.13 8.48 -7.69
C TYR A 336 3.91 9.57 -8.68
N PHE A 337 3.69 9.50 -9.72
CA PHE A 337 4.31 8.80 -10.75
C PHE A 337 3.56 9.10 -12.01
N SER A 338 4.30 9.57 -12.86
CA SER A 338 4.00 9.46 -14.25
C SER A 338 5.32 9.13 -14.93
N ILE A 339 5.34 8.15 -15.78
CA ILE A 339 6.50 7.88 -16.63
C ILE A 339 6.86 9.05 -17.54
N VAL A 340 5.92 9.97 -17.76
CA VAL A 340 6.11 11.17 -18.59
C VAL A 340 6.40 12.43 -17.79
N ALA A 341 6.30 12.39 -16.47
CA ALA A 341 6.51 13.55 -15.63
C ALA A 341 7.16 13.13 -14.30
N PRO A 342 8.48 13.28 -14.18
CA PRO A 342 9.20 12.86 -13.00
C PRO A 342 8.70 13.60 -11.76
N CYS A 343 8.34 12.81 -10.73
CA CYS A 343 8.05 13.27 -9.38
C CYS A 343 9.29 13.08 -8.52
N SER A 344 9.21 13.43 -7.22
CA SER A 344 10.25 13.01 -6.28
C SER A 344 10.37 11.48 -6.26
N ARG A 345 11.56 10.96 -6.40
CA ARG A 345 11.86 9.52 -6.26
C ARG A 345 12.08 9.16 -4.79
N GLY A 346 11.08 9.41 -3.99
CA GLY A 346 11.04 9.23 -2.55
C GLY A 346 10.08 10.20 -1.90
N PRO A 347 9.91 10.13 -0.58
CA PRO A 347 9.13 11.10 0.16
C PRO A 347 9.58 12.53 -0.15
N ALA A 348 8.60 13.43 -0.29
CA ALA A 348 8.85 14.85 -0.54
C ALA A 348 8.11 15.70 0.48
N LEU A 349 8.71 16.83 0.84
CA LEU A 349 8.13 17.78 1.79
C LEU A 349 8.66 19.17 1.49
N SER A 350 7.77 20.14 1.40
CA SER A 350 8.11 21.56 1.23
C SER A 350 7.24 22.42 2.12
N ALA A 351 7.85 23.36 2.82
CA ALA A 351 7.13 24.33 3.64
C ALA A 351 6.67 25.51 2.79
N ILE A 352 5.48 26.02 3.09
CA ILE A 352 4.92 27.23 2.53
C ILE A 352 4.38 28.11 3.65
N ALA A 353 4.45 29.42 3.47
CA ALA A 353 3.71 30.36 4.31
C ALA A 353 2.21 30.18 4.07
N ASP A 354 1.37 30.61 5.02
CA ASP A 354 -0.07 30.67 4.81
C ASP A 354 -0.34 31.50 3.56
N PRO A 355 -0.92 30.91 2.51
CA PRO A 355 -0.99 31.59 1.23
C PRO A 355 -2.06 32.68 1.23
N ASP A 356 -1.81 33.78 0.51
CA ASP A 356 -2.78 34.84 0.27
C ASP A 356 -3.99 34.29 -0.49
N PRO A 357 -5.22 34.39 0.06
CA PRO A 357 -6.42 33.85 -0.59
C PRO A 357 -6.78 34.57 -1.90
N THR A 358 -6.20 35.73 -2.18
CA THR A 358 -6.41 36.47 -3.42
C THR A 358 -5.39 36.09 -4.51
N ALA A 359 -4.26 35.52 -4.14
CA ALA A 359 -3.23 35.09 -5.06
C ALA A 359 -3.52 33.65 -5.54
N GLY A 360 -3.71 33.41 -6.82
CA GLY A 360 -3.95 32.07 -7.39
C GLY A 360 -2.70 31.15 -7.37
N ARG A 361 -1.59 31.60 -6.79
CA ARG A 361 -0.32 30.89 -6.79
C ARG A 361 0.48 31.16 -5.51
N VAL A 362 1.08 30.10 -4.97
CA VAL A 362 2.14 30.20 -3.96
C VAL A 362 3.44 30.52 -4.68
N THR A 363 4.11 31.59 -4.28
CA THR A 363 5.36 32.04 -4.92
C THR A 363 6.61 31.56 -4.19
N LYS A 364 6.52 31.39 -2.85
CA LYS A 364 7.64 31.00 -2.00
C LYS A 364 7.43 29.60 -1.43
N VAL A 365 8.30 28.69 -1.80
CA VAL A 365 8.36 27.31 -1.31
C VAL A 365 9.74 27.08 -0.72
N VAL A 366 9.80 26.52 0.49
CA VAL A 366 11.03 26.12 1.17
C VAL A 366 11.11 24.61 1.12
N ASN A 367 12.03 24.06 0.31
CA ASN A 367 12.22 22.62 0.21
C ASN A 367 12.79 22.05 1.52
N LEU A 368 12.25 20.94 1.98
CA LEU A 368 12.69 20.21 3.19
C LEU A 368 13.20 18.82 2.85
N LEU A 369 12.54 18.12 1.94
CA LEU A 369 12.86 16.76 1.54
C LEU A 369 12.44 16.56 0.07
N GLY A 370 13.20 15.77 -0.68
CA GLY A 370 12.84 15.40 -2.03
C GLY A 370 14.04 14.88 -2.82
N TYR A 371 13.74 14.07 -3.83
CA TYR A 371 14.72 13.34 -4.61
C TYR A 371 14.50 13.64 -6.10
N PRO A 372 15.22 14.65 -6.64
CA PRO A 372 15.15 15.00 -8.05
C PRO A 372 15.68 13.87 -8.94
N GLU A 373 15.53 14.05 -10.25
CA GLU A 373 16.04 13.12 -11.24
C GLU A 373 17.53 12.80 -11.02
N GLY A 374 17.89 11.54 -11.17
CA GLY A 374 19.23 11.04 -10.87
C GLY A 374 19.49 10.71 -9.40
N THR A 375 18.53 10.97 -8.51
CA THR A 375 18.58 10.58 -7.12
C THR A 375 17.35 9.78 -6.74
N ALA A 376 17.40 9.01 -5.63
CA ALA A 376 16.23 8.32 -5.09
C ALA A 376 16.40 8.01 -3.61
N ALA A 377 15.28 7.91 -2.89
CA ALA A 377 15.28 7.41 -1.52
C ALA A 377 15.72 5.95 -1.47
N PRO A 378 16.42 5.51 -0.42
CA PRO A 378 16.73 4.11 -0.22
C PRO A 378 15.45 3.30 -0.02
N ARG A 379 15.52 2.05 -0.42
CA ARG A 379 14.49 1.05 -0.27
C ARG A 379 15.06 -0.11 0.53
N PRO A 380 14.34 -0.65 1.53
CA PRO A 380 14.85 -1.81 2.24
C PRO A 380 14.96 -3.01 1.30
N GLY A 381 16.09 -3.69 1.40
CA GLY A 381 16.46 -5.01 0.90
C GLY A 381 15.80 -5.54 -0.36
N ASP A 382 15.96 -6.78 -0.57
CA ASP A 382 15.68 -7.69 -1.69
C ASP A 382 14.32 -7.64 -2.43
N PHE A 383 13.49 -6.64 -2.24
CA PHE A 383 12.26 -6.46 -3.03
C PHE A 383 12.54 -6.14 -4.50
N PHE A 384 13.77 -5.79 -4.84
CA PHE A 384 14.24 -5.73 -6.21
C PHE A 384 14.78 -7.07 -6.63
N ASN A 385 13.93 -7.87 -7.18
CA ASN A 385 14.39 -8.91 -8.05
C ASN A 385 15.03 -8.25 -9.29
N ALA A 386 16.15 -8.81 -9.78
CA ALA A 386 16.83 -8.41 -11.02
C ALA A 386 15.93 -8.41 -12.27
N ASN A 387 14.70 -8.85 -12.15
CA ASN A 387 13.66 -8.89 -13.19
C ASN A 387 12.70 -7.70 -13.16
N CYS A 388 12.99 -6.65 -12.40
CA CYS A 388 12.25 -5.40 -12.46
C CYS A 388 12.49 -4.75 -13.82
N THR A 389 11.67 -5.09 -14.80
CA THR A 389 11.71 -4.42 -16.12
C THR A 389 10.78 -3.23 -16.06
N PHE A 390 11.34 -2.05 -16.02
CA PHE A 390 10.61 -0.83 -16.29
C PHE A 390 10.49 -0.67 -17.81
N TRP A 391 9.33 -0.26 -18.27
CA TRP A 391 9.16 0.19 -19.64
C TRP A 391 10.06 1.44 -19.82
N ASN A 392 10.94 1.49 -20.78
CA ASN A 392 11.99 2.50 -20.95
C ASN A 392 13.14 2.47 -19.93
N ASP A 393 13.19 1.53 -19.00
CA ASP A 393 14.37 1.44 -18.17
C ASP A 393 15.53 0.88 -18.98
N GLN A 394 16.45 1.77 -19.24
CA GLN A 394 17.75 1.34 -19.68
C GLN A 394 18.37 0.45 -18.60
N PRO A 395 19.13 -0.58 -18.97
CA PRO A 395 19.75 -1.50 -18.00
C PRO A 395 20.58 -0.81 -16.90
N LYS A 396 20.95 0.46 -17.11
CA LYS A 396 21.75 1.28 -16.19
C LYS A 396 20.96 1.85 -15.01
N SER A 397 19.63 1.89 -15.05
CA SER A 397 18.78 2.41 -13.98
C SER A 397 18.30 1.34 -12.99
N ARG A 398 18.70 0.10 -13.15
CA ARG A 398 18.38 -1.03 -12.27
C ARG A 398 19.23 -1.03 -11.01
N THR A 399 19.21 0.05 -10.26
CA THR A 399 19.83 0.06 -8.95
C THR A 399 18.87 -0.60 -7.95
N THR A 400 19.24 -1.80 -7.51
CA THR A 400 18.61 -2.44 -6.36
C THR A 400 18.67 -1.52 -5.14
N GLY A 401 17.60 -1.50 -4.33
CA GLY A 401 17.58 -0.69 -3.11
C GLY A 401 17.19 0.78 -3.32
N MET A 402 16.72 1.18 -4.49
CA MET A 402 16.29 2.54 -4.77
C MET A 402 14.78 2.61 -5.03
N TRP A 403 14.17 3.71 -4.61
CA TRP A 403 12.75 4.02 -4.83
C TRP A 403 12.37 3.97 -6.30
N SER A 404 11.24 3.31 -6.58
CA SER A 404 10.70 3.11 -7.92
C SER A 404 9.41 3.89 -8.13
N TYR A 405 8.88 3.92 -9.34
CA TYR A 405 7.57 4.53 -9.58
C TYR A 405 6.37 3.68 -9.17
N CYS A 406 6.58 2.45 -8.72
CA CYS A 406 5.55 1.69 -8.02
C CYS A 406 5.45 2.07 -6.53
N ASP A 407 6.33 2.93 -6.06
CA ASP A 407 6.44 3.33 -4.67
C ASP A 407 5.87 4.72 -4.46
N HIS A 408 5.10 4.91 -3.40
CA HIS A 408 4.55 6.22 -3.08
C HIS A 408 4.26 6.41 -1.59
N CYS A 409 4.23 7.67 -1.18
CA CYS A 409 3.73 8.13 0.11
C CYS A 409 2.42 8.87 -0.08
N ARG A 410 1.42 8.58 0.74
CA ARG A 410 0.16 9.33 0.78
C ARG A 410 -0.10 9.98 2.11
N ALA A 411 0.73 9.70 3.09
CA ALA A 411 0.64 10.28 4.41
C ALA A 411 2.03 10.54 4.98
N GLY A 412 2.10 11.50 5.84
CA GLY A 412 3.27 11.81 6.66
C GLY A 412 2.85 12.62 7.87
N VAL A 413 3.67 12.61 8.88
CA VAL A 413 3.43 13.34 10.12
C VAL A 413 4.74 13.90 10.66
N PHE A 414 4.69 15.16 11.08
CA PHE A 414 5.79 15.81 11.77
C PHE A 414 5.46 15.85 13.25
N ILE A 415 6.30 15.27 14.08
CA ILE A 415 6.12 15.17 15.53
C ILE A 415 7.24 15.97 16.20
N ASP A 416 6.86 16.89 17.07
CA ASP A 416 7.78 17.72 17.87
C ASP A 416 7.27 17.83 19.30
N LEU A 417 7.71 16.92 20.12
CA LEU A 417 7.44 16.86 21.56
C LEU A 417 8.54 17.55 22.35
N ALA A 418 8.34 17.74 23.65
CA ALA A 418 9.35 18.32 24.53
C ALA A 418 10.63 17.44 24.61
N ASP A 419 10.46 16.14 24.53
CA ASP A 419 11.50 15.10 24.72
C ASP A 419 11.92 14.37 23.43
N ALA A 420 11.11 14.46 22.35
CA ALA A 420 11.32 13.69 21.13
C ALA A 420 10.85 14.43 19.88
N GLN A 421 11.47 14.12 18.74
CA GLN A 421 11.09 14.71 17.46
C GLN A 421 11.34 13.75 16.30
N GLY A 422 10.61 13.91 15.21
CA GLY A 422 10.80 13.16 13.98
C GLY A 422 9.80 13.56 12.88
N TYR A 423 10.18 13.36 11.63
CA TYR A 423 9.24 13.32 10.52
C TYR A 423 9.10 11.88 10.06
N ILE A 424 7.88 11.40 9.95
CA ILE A 424 7.56 10.06 9.50
C ILE A 424 6.81 10.15 8.19
N ALA A 425 7.34 9.49 7.16
CA ALA A 425 6.64 9.31 5.90
C ALA A 425 6.15 7.87 5.81
N PHE A 426 4.87 7.69 5.52
CA PHE A 426 4.24 6.37 5.37
C PHE A 426 4.29 5.96 3.91
N ALA A 427 5.21 5.07 3.58
CA ALA A 427 5.49 4.65 2.24
C ALA A 427 4.85 3.29 1.92
N LYS A 428 4.20 3.22 0.76
CA LYS A 428 3.82 1.97 0.14
C LYS A 428 4.87 1.61 -0.91
N LEU A 429 5.42 0.42 -0.81
CA LEU A 429 6.40 -0.09 -1.76
C LEU A 429 5.82 -1.27 -2.53
N GLY A 430 5.91 -1.22 -3.85
CA GLY A 430 5.57 -2.35 -4.70
C GLY A 430 6.53 -3.51 -4.49
N THR A 431 6.08 -4.75 -4.61
CA THR A 431 6.90 -5.95 -4.43
C THR A 431 6.91 -6.81 -5.69
N GLY A 432 7.93 -7.64 -5.86
CA GLY A 432 8.09 -8.55 -6.98
C GLY A 432 8.50 -7.84 -8.28
N ARG A 433 8.01 -8.33 -9.41
CA ARG A 433 8.25 -7.70 -10.70
C ARG A 433 7.46 -6.41 -10.78
N LEU A 434 8.17 -5.30 -10.83
CA LEU A 434 7.61 -3.98 -11.04
C LEU A 434 7.70 -3.65 -12.53
N GLY A 435 6.63 -3.16 -13.12
CA GLY A 435 6.58 -2.87 -14.54
C GLY A 435 5.42 -1.97 -14.91
N TYR A 436 5.39 -1.62 -16.17
CA TYR A 436 4.31 -0.88 -16.77
C TYR A 436 3.84 -1.63 -18.01
N ASP A 437 2.82 -2.47 -17.84
CA ASP A 437 2.26 -3.27 -18.92
C ASP A 437 0.90 -2.71 -19.35
N TYR A 438 0.69 -2.50 -20.65
CA TYR A 438 -0.59 -2.04 -21.24
C TYR A 438 -1.18 -0.79 -20.58
N GLY A 439 -0.34 0.17 -20.21
CA GLY A 439 -0.80 1.39 -19.57
C GLY A 439 -1.10 1.24 -18.06
N THR A 440 -0.75 0.12 -17.46
CA THR A 440 -1.00 -0.16 -16.03
C THR A 440 0.31 -0.51 -15.33
N ILE A 441 0.46 0.02 -14.10
CA ILE A 441 1.56 -0.39 -13.24
C ILE A 441 1.29 -1.78 -12.72
N THR A 442 2.27 -2.66 -12.89
CA THR A 442 2.21 -4.03 -12.41
C THR A 442 3.19 -4.23 -11.27
N ASN A 443 2.71 -4.89 -10.23
CA ASN A 443 3.53 -5.40 -9.14
C ASN A 443 2.96 -6.75 -8.66
N ALA A 444 3.74 -7.50 -7.90
CA ALA A 444 3.28 -8.76 -7.31
C ALA A 444 2.56 -8.57 -5.95
N GLY A 445 2.50 -7.35 -5.48
CA GLY A 445 1.90 -6.95 -4.22
C GLY A 445 2.52 -5.68 -3.69
N GLU A 446 2.05 -5.26 -2.53
CA GLU A 446 2.45 -4.00 -1.92
C GLU A 446 2.73 -4.21 -0.44
N SER A 447 3.68 -3.46 0.11
CA SER A 447 4.02 -3.48 1.52
C SER A 447 4.09 -2.07 2.08
N GLN A 448 3.61 -1.90 3.30
CA GLN A 448 3.61 -0.63 4.01
C GLN A 448 4.89 -0.49 4.83
N TYR A 449 5.48 0.71 4.80
CA TYR A 449 6.69 1.06 5.55
C TYR A 449 6.54 2.41 6.23
N TRP A 450 7.24 2.56 7.35
CA TRP A 450 7.45 3.82 8.07
C TRP A 450 8.89 4.26 7.83
N TYR A 451 9.08 5.46 7.29
CA TYR A 451 10.36 6.09 7.01
C TYR A 451 10.59 7.22 8.01
N PHE A 452 11.60 7.11 8.86
CA PHE A 452 11.90 8.08 9.89
C PHE A 452 13.03 9.01 9.46
N TYR A 453 12.78 10.31 9.51
CA TYR A 453 13.72 11.35 9.10
C TYR A 453 14.07 12.28 10.26
N ASP A 454 15.35 12.67 10.34
CA ASP A 454 15.84 13.66 11.29
C ASP A 454 15.36 15.06 10.89
N THR A 455 14.53 15.68 11.72
CA THR A 455 13.97 17.01 11.50
C THR A 455 15.05 18.09 11.42
N ARG A 456 16.20 17.89 12.05
CA ARG A 456 17.35 18.82 11.97
C ARG A 456 17.92 18.85 10.56
N GLN A 457 18.05 17.69 9.92
CA GLN A 457 18.51 17.61 8.52
C GLN A 457 17.51 18.28 7.57
N LEU A 458 16.20 18.16 7.84
CA LEU A 458 15.18 18.90 7.10
C LEU A 458 15.36 20.43 7.29
N GLY A 459 15.68 20.85 8.51
CA GLY A 459 16.02 22.24 8.81
C GLY A 459 17.30 22.74 8.11
N GLU A 460 18.32 21.88 7.98
CA GLU A 460 19.53 22.19 7.22
C GLU A 460 19.22 22.38 5.72
N VAL A 461 18.31 21.59 5.16
CA VAL A 461 17.83 21.78 3.79
C VAL A 461 17.11 23.12 3.65
N ALA A 462 16.23 23.45 4.59
CA ALA A 462 15.52 24.73 4.60
C ALA A 462 16.48 25.94 4.63
N LYS A 463 17.62 25.80 5.28
CA LYS A 463 18.69 26.82 5.35
C LYS A 463 19.68 26.75 4.17
N ASN A 464 19.45 25.89 3.18
CA ASN A 464 20.34 25.65 2.04
C ASN A 464 21.75 25.16 2.43
N SER A 465 21.93 24.62 3.63
CA SER A 465 23.21 24.03 4.08
C SER A 465 23.33 22.53 3.77
N ARG A 466 22.25 21.92 3.27
CA ARG A 466 22.18 20.51 2.84
C ARG A 466 21.33 20.36 1.59
N LYS A 467 21.69 19.43 0.70
CA LYS A 467 20.85 19.03 -0.43
C LYS A 467 19.70 18.15 0.06
N SER A 468 18.48 18.37 -0.42
CA SER A 468 17.31 17.58 -0.02
C SER A 468 17.47 16.09 -0.30
N SER A 469 18.10 15.73 -1.43
CA SER A 469 18.37 14.34 -1.82
C SER A 469 19.44 13.63 -0.99
N SER A 470 20.19 14.35 -0.16
CA SER A 470 21.16 13.77 0.76
C SER A 470 20.56 13.46 2.14
N VAL A 471 19.31 13.83 2.39
CA VAL A 471 18.60 13.45 3.61
C VAL A 471 18.07 12.04 3.43
N LEU A 472 18.62 11.12 4.19
CA LEU A 472 18.22 9.72 4.20
C LEU A 472 17.43 9.40 5.46
N PRO A 473 16.46 8.48 5.40
CA PRO A 473 15.81 7.99 6.61
C PRO A 473 16.84 7.28 7.48
N TYR A 474 16.83 7.56 8.77
CA TYR A 474 17.69 6.84 9.70
C TYR A 474 17.10 5.50 10.15
N GLN A 475 15.79 5.31 9.98
CA GLN A 475 15.12 4.04 10.18
C GLN A 475 14.05 3.86 9.11
N VAL A 476 13.94 2.64 8.58
CA VAL A 476 12.85 2.20 7.72
C VAL A 476 12.32 0.90 8.30
N LYS A 477 11.05 0.89 8.70
CA LYS A 477 10.41 -0.26 9.33
C LYS A 477 9.22 -0.72 8.51
N GLN A 478 9.18 -2.00 8.17
CA GLN A 478 8.01 -2.62 7.55
C GLN A 478 6.91 -2.80 8.59
N ASP A 479 5.71 -2.45 8.20
CA ASP A 479 4.51 -2.62 9.00
C ASP A 479 3.60 -3.65 8.32
N THR A 480 3.74 -4.91 8.75
CA THR A 480 3.13 -6.07 8.08
C THR A 480 1.77 -6.46 8.65
N ASP A 481 1.49 -6.12 9.90
CA ASP A 481 0.43 -6.79 10.66
C ASP A 481 -0.90 -6.03 10.67
N MET A 482 -0.90 -4.79 10.21
CA MET A 482 -2.04 -3.88 10.36
C MET A 482 -2.99 -3.83 9.16
N GLY A 483 -2.73 -4.59 8.11
CA GLY A 483 -3.56 -4.63 6.90
C GLY A 483 -3.56 -3.31 6.11
N GLY A 484 -3.99 -3.33 4.87
CA GLY A 484 -4.22 -2.15 4.05
C GLY A 484 -3.03 -1.20 3.88
N MET A 485 -3.32 0.02 3.43
CA MET A 485 -2.33 1.03 3.08
C MET A 485 -2.63 2.36 3.80
N VAL A 486 -1.60 2.98 4.35
CA VAL A 486 -1.76 4.29 5.01
C VAL A 486 -2.06 5.37 3.97
N THR A 487 -3.18 6.07 4.16
CA THR A 487 -3.60 7.20 3.31
C THR A 487 -3.69 8.52 4.08
N ALA A 488 -3.81 8.47 5.40
CA ALA A 488 -3.78 9.65 6.24
C ALA A 488 -3.19 9.35 7.62
N ALA A 489 -2.55 10.35 8.21
CA ALA A 489 -2.08 10.29 9.58
C ALA A 489 -2.20 11.68 10.23
N VAL A 490 -2.54 11.72 11.49
CA VAL A 490 -2.57 12.95 12.29
C VAL A 490 -2.07 12.68 13.70
N PHE A 491 -1.28 13.60 14.19
CA PHE A 491 -0.72 13.54 15.55
C PHE A 491 -1.45 14.51 16.48
N ASP A 492 -1.80 14.00 17.63
CA ASP A 492 -2.32 14.73 18.77
C ASP A 492 -1.20 14.95 19.79
N ASP A 493 -0.67 16.14 19.85
CA ASP A 493 0.45 16.52 20.71
C ASP A 493 0.05 16.56 22.22
N GLU A 494 -1.20 16.89 22.53
CA GLU A 494 -1.70 16.93 23.90
C GLU A 494 -1.76 15.53 24.53
N GLU A 495 -2.30 14.56 23.79
CA GLU A 495 -2.45 13.18 24.25
C GLU A 495 -1.29 12.28 23.85
N ARG A 496 -0.32 12.76 23.09
CA ARG A 496 0.78 12.00 22.50
C ARG A 496 0.28 10.78 21.73
N LYS A 497 -0.79 10.97 20.93
CA LYS A 497 -1.41 9.91 20.13
C LYS A 497 -1.25 10.16 18.64
N LEU A 498 -0.86 9.11 17.94
CA LEU A 498 -0.83 9.09 16.49
C LEU A 498 -2.02 8.28 15.98
N TYR A 499 -2.86 8.90 15.16
CA TYR A 499 -3.95 8.28 14.43
C TYR A 499 -3.50 8.01 13.00
N VAL A 500 -3.61 6.77 12.58
CA VAL A 500 -3.19 6.31 11.24
C VAL A 500 -4.37 5.65 10.55
N LEU A 501 -4.86 6.26 9.48
CA LEU A 501 -5.94 5.70 8.68
C LEU A 501 -5.36 4.86 7.55
N ARG A 502 -5.83 3.63 7.45
CA ARG A 502 -5.42 2.68 6.42
C ARG A 502 -6.63 2.26 5.59
N MET A 503 -6.56 2.53 4.29
CA MET A 503 -7.57 2.04 3.35
C MET A 503 -7.41 0.53 3.13
N SER A 504 -8.47 -0.13 2.71
CA SER A 504 -8.48 -1.56 2.38
C SER A 504 -7.92 -2.45 3.50
N ALA A 505 -8.17 -2.09 4.76
CA ALA A 505 -7.64 -2.78 5.92
C ALA A 505 -8.35 -4.12 6.21
N TYR A 506 -9.64 -4.23 5.86
CA TYR A 506 -10.41 -5.46 6.00
C TYR A 506 -11.46 -5.60 4.91
N ALA A 507 -11.88 -6.83 4.65
CA ALA A 507 -12.96 -7.12 3.69
C ALA A 507 -14.33 -7.11 4.40
N ALA A 508 -15.32 -6.47 3.78
CA ALA A 508 -16.73 -6.53 4.17
C ALA A 508 -17.59 -6.75 2.91
N GLY A 509 -18.13 -7.94 2.77
CA GLY A 509 -18.85 -8.33 1.57
C GLY A 509 -17.92 -8.37 0.34
N ARG A 510 -18.21 -7.54 -0.66
CA ARG A 510 -17.40 -7.41 -1.90
C ARG A 510 -16.43 -6.23 -1.87
N GLU A 511 -16.41 -5.46 -0.81
CA GLU A 511 -15.63 -4.24 -0.68
C GLU A 511 -14.55 -4.39 0.40
N PHE A 512 -13.52 -3.55 0.29
CA PHE A 512 -12.49 -3.41 1.30
C PHE A 512 -12.68 -2.09 2.03
N HIS A 513 -12.70 -2.15 3.36
CA HIS A 513 -12.99 -1.02 4.22
C HIS A 513 -11.76 -0.54 5.00
N PRO A 514 -11.71 0.74 5.34
CA PRO A 514 -10.62 1.32 6.09
C PRO A 514 -10.76 1.13 7.60
N LEU A 515 -9.61 1.25 8.29
CA LEU A 515 -9.52 1.32 9.75
C LEU A 515 -8.66 2.52 10.17
N VAL A 516 -8.93 3.04 11.35
CA VAL A 516 -8.02 3.94 12.06
C VAL A 516 -7.32 3.14 13.15
N HIS A 517 -5.99 3.10 13.06
CA HIS A 517 -5.12 2.55 14.10
C HIS A 517 -4.58 3.70 14.95
N VAL A 518 -4.51 3.50 16.25
CA VAL A 518 -4.05 4.50 17.21
C VAL A 518 -2.81 3.98 17.93
N TYR A 519 -1.81 4.81 18.03
CA TYR A 519 -0.56 4.52 18.72
C TYR A 519 -0.31 5.58 19.79
N ASN A 520 0.08 5.14 21.00
CA ASN A 520 0.62 6.03 22.02
C ASN A 520 2.11 6.22 21.76
N ILE A 521 2.63 7.44 21.95
CA ILE A 521 4.07 7.68 21.90
C ILE A 521 4.62 7.62 23.30
N LYS A 522 5.56 6.72 23.53
CA LYS A 522 6.25 6.52 24.81
C LYS A 522 6.96 7.81 25.24
N LYS A 523 6.99 8.04 26.57
CA LYS A 523 7.75 9.11 27.20
C LYS A 523 9.22 8.75 27.28
#